data_d50a01e302d8766695c1b7fa2050d4ff
#
_entry.id   d50a01e302d8766695c1b7fa2050d4ff
#
_cell.length_a   1.000
_cell.length_b   1.000
_cell.length_c   1.000
_cell.angle_alpha   90.00
_cell.angle_beta   90.00
_cell.angle_gamma   90.00
#
_symmetry.space_group_name_H-M   'P 1'
#
loop_
_entity.id
_entity.type
_entity.pdbx_description
1 polymer ?
#
loop_
_entity_poly.entity_id
_entity_poly.type
_entity_poly.pdbx_seq_one_letter_code
_entity_poly.pdbx_strand_id
1 'polypeptide(L)'
;MSRLRQQILILHLTDSDLNSEAVAWALYDGAKPEGELQMQSGDEETPPYRSVLAAMRDGWFVLQVPPLPYYVRGQEHEVGHLPYEYVLERKVEVQ
;
A
#
# COMPACT_ATOMS: atom_id res chain seq x y z
N MET A 1 22.52 20.02 2.60
CA MET A 1 21.67 19.85 1.41
C MET A 1 20.70 18.70 1.67
N SER A 2 19.42 18.96 1.60
CA SER A 2 18.43 17.92 1.79
C SER A 2 18.31 17.06 0.54
N ARG A 3 17.94 15.80 0.74
CA ARG A 3 17.71 14.85 -0.33
C ARG A 3 16.33 14.24 -0.16
N LEU A 4 15.68 13.95 -1.27
CA LEU A 4 14.39 13.27 -1.22
C LEU A 4 14.61 11.77 -1.30
N ARG A 5 13.91 11.04 -0.44
CA ARG A 5 13.90 9.59 -0.43
C ARG A 5 12.47 9.09 -0.56
N GLN A 6 12.34 7.96 -1.21
CA GLN A 6 11.04 7.39 -1.50
C GLN A 6 10.60 6.42 -0.41
N GLN A 7 9.33 6.51 -0.07
CA GLN A 7 8.66 5.50 0.74
C GLN A 7 7.56 4.87 -0.11
N ILE A 8 7.41 3.56 -0.01
CA ILE A 8 6.38 2.81 -0.74
C ILE A 8 5.45 2.17 0.27
N LEU A 9 4.16 2.37 0.07
CA LEU A 9 3.12 1.77 0.90
C LEU A 9 2.23 0.90 0.02
N ILE A 10 2.03 -0.35 0.44
CA ILE A 10 1.12 -1.25 -0.23
C ILE A 10 -0.04 -1.51 0.72
N LEU A 11 -1.26 -1.27 0.26
CA LEU A 11 -2.47 -1.53 1.03
C LEU A 11 -3.38 -2.48 0.25
N HIS A 12 -3.89 -3.49 0.94
CA HIS A 12 -4.90 -4.38 0.40
C HIS A 12 -6.22 -4.05 1.07
N LEU A 13 -7.22 -3.69 0.29
CA LEU A 13 -8.52 -3.27 0.80
C LEU A 13 -9.54 -4.40 0.69
N THR A 14 -10.63 -4.27 1.46
CA THR A 14 -11.72 -5.24 1.42
C THR A 14 -12.60 -5.09 0.19
N ASP A 15 -12.61 -3.92 -0.44
CA ASP A 15 -13.46 -3.62 -1.59
C ASP A 15 -12.76 -2.63 -2.50
N SER A 16 -13.34 -2.37 -3.65
CA SER A 16 -12.78 -1.44 -4.64
C SER A 16 -12.92 0.03 -4.26
N ASP A 17 -13.69 0.35 -3.25
CA ASP A 17 -13.85 1.72 -2.78
C ASP A 17 -12.59 2.18 -2.06
N LEU A 18 -12.06 3.34 -2.43
CA LEU A 18 -10.86 3.90 -1.81
C LEU A 18 -11.00 4.12 -0.31
N ASN A 19 -12.23 4.21 0.20
CA ASN A 19 -12.50 4.37 1.61
C ASN A 19 -12.76 3.04 2.32
N SER A 20 -12.61 1.91 1.63
CA SER A 20 -12.80 0.62 2.28
C SER A 20 -11.62 0.31 3.19
N GLU A 21 -11.84 -0.61 4.11
CA GLU A 21 -10.88 -0.91 5.16
C GLU A 21 -9.68 -1.69 4.63
N ALA A 22 -8.49 -1.28 5.06
CA ALA A 22 -7.27 -2.00 4.75
C ALA A 22 -7.14 -3.22 5.65
N VAL A 23 -6.89 -4.38 5.04
CA VAL A 23 -6.82 -5.66 5.76
C VAL A 23 -5.40 -6.23 5.77
N ALA A 24 -4.51 -5.75 4.90
CA ALA A 24 -3.11 -6.13 4.90
C ALA A 24 -2.30 -4.96 4.35
N TRP A 25 -1.03 -4.88 4.76
CA TRP A 25 -0.20 -3.75 4.37
C TRP A 25 1.27 -4.12 4.37
N ALA A 26 2.05 -3.36 3.61
CA ALA A 26 3.50 -3.40 3.65
C ALA A 26 4.02 -1.98 3.45
N LEU A 27 5.03 -1.62 4.23
CA LEU A 27 5.67 -0.31 4.14
C LEU A 27 7.15 -0.51 3.88
N TYR A 28 7.64 0.12 2.82
CA TYR A 28 9.06 0.14 2.49
C TYR A 28 9.56 1.57 2.67
N ASP A 29 10.57 1.76 3.48
CA ASP A 29 11.04 3.10 3.83
C ASP A 29 12.45 3.33 3.33
N GLY A 30 12.57 4.00 2.20
CA GLY A 30 13.87 4.35 1.61
C GLY A 30 14.59 5.48 2.35
N ALA A 31 13.93 6.09 3.35
CA ALA A 31 14.55 7.15 4.16
C ALA A 31 15.30 6.60 5.37
N LYS A 32 15.13 5.32 5.69
CA LYS A 32 15.84 4.72 6.82
C LYS A 32 17.34 4.64 6.58
N PRO A 33 18.17 4.92 7.58
CA PRO A 33 19.60 4.76 7.45
C PRO A 33 20.00 3.31 7.20
N GLU A 34 21.16 3.13 6.59
CA GLU A 34 21.71 1.81 6.37
C GLU A 34 21.84 1.07 7.70
N GLY A 35 21.45 -0.20 7.71
CA GLY A 35 21.50 -1.03 8.91
C GLY A 35 20.20 -1.05 9.69
N GLU A 36 19.25 -0.17 9.41
CA GLU A 36 17.95 -0.21 10.07
C GLU A 36 16.95 -0.98 9.22
N LEU A 37 15.92 -1.49 9.87
CA LEU A 37 14.87 -2.23 9.19
C LEU A 37 14.09 -1.30 8.28
N GLN A 38 14.09 -1.60 6.99
CA GLN A 38 13.50 -0.73 5.96
C GLN A 38 12.12 -1.17 5.53
N MET A 39 11.70 -2.36 5.94
CA MET A 39 10.43 -2.93 5.50
C MET A 39 9.63 -3.38 6.72
N GLN A 40 8.37 -3.05 6.72
CA GLN A 40 7.42 -3.50 7.73
C GLN A 40 6.17 -4.01 7.01
N SER A 41 5.55 -5.02 7.59
CA SER A 41 4.29 -5.53 7.06
C SER A 41 3.46 -6.09 8.20
N GLY A 42 2.17 -6.19 7.97
CA GLY A 42 1.29 -6.76 8.95
C GLY A 42 -0.08 -7.11 8.36
N ASP A 43 -0.70 -8.10 8.96
CA ASP A 43 -2.07 -8.46 8.67
C ASP A 43 -2.90 -8.50 9.97
N GLU A 44 -2.21 -8.60 11.12
CA GLU A 44 -2.85 -8.60 12.42
C GLU A 44 -2.65 -7.29 13.17
N GLU A 45 -1.67 -6.49 12.75
CA GLU A 45 -1.41 -5.20 13.37
C GLU A 45 -2.19 -4.10 12.67
N THR A 46 -2.47 -3.03 13.40
CA THR A 46 -3.14 -1.87 12.84
C THR A 46 -2.33 -1.30 11.68
N PRO A 47 -2.89 -1.19 10.48
CA PRO A 47 -2.16 -0.60 9.36
C PRO A 47 -1.91 0.89 9.61
N PRO A 48 -0.88 1.46 8.95
CA PRO A 48 -0.58 2.89 9.12
C PRO A 48 -1.73 3.79 8.67
N TYR A 49 -2.56 3.33 7.76
CA TYR A 49 -3.76 4.03 7.32
C TYR A 49 -4.89 3.02 7.19
N ARG A 50 -6.07 3.41 7.63
CA ARG A 50 -7.21 2.51 7.57
C ARG A 50 -7.75 2.32 6.14
N SER A 51 -7.39 3.23 5.23
CA SER A 51 -7.87 3.18 3.85
C SER A 51 -6.87 3.88 2.93
N VAL A 52 -6.98 3.64 1.62
CA VAL A 52 -6.19 4.34 0.62
C VAL A 52 -6.51 5.83 0.63
N LEU A 53 -7.78 6.18 0.78
CA LEU A 53 -8.18 7.59 0.82
C LEU A 53 -7.54 8.33 1.98
N ALA A 54 -7.46 7.68 3.16
CA ALA A 54 -6.79 8.29 4.31
C ALA A 54 -5.31 8.54 4.03
N ALA A 55 -4.63 7.60 3.37
CA ALA A 55 -3.24 7.77 2.99
C ALA A 55 -3.07 8.91 2.00
N MET A 56 -3.96 9.01 1.01
CA MET A 56 -3.91 10.09 0.03
C MET A 56 -4.04 11.46 0.69
N ARG A 57 -4.90 11.55 1.69
CA ARG A 57 -5.09 12.80 2.44
C ARG A 57 -3.86 13.19 3.26
N ASP A 58 -3.02 12.23 3.56
CA ASP A 58 -1.79 12.47 4.32
C ASP A 58 -0.55 12.60 3.42
N GLY A 59 -0.75 12.80 2.12
CA GLY A 59 0.34 13.12 1.21
C GLY A 59 0.90 11.96 0.39
N TRP A 60 0.25 10.81 0.42
CA TRP A 60 0.64 9.68 -0.42
C TRP A 60 0.01 9.78 -1.80
N PHE A 61 0.74 9.34 -2.81
CA PHE A 61 0.28 9.32 -4.19
C PHE A 61 0.16 7.89 -4.68
N VAL A 62 -0.95 7.57 -5.32
CA VAL A 62 -1.19 6.23 -5.83
C VAL A 62 -0.37 6.02 -7.11
N LEU A 63 0.46 4.98 -7.11
CA LEU A 63 1.25 4.57 -8.29
C LEU A 63 0.55 3.50 -9.09
N GLN A 64 -0.21 2.63 -8.42
CA GLN A 64 -0.84 1.50 -9.06
C GLN A 64 -2.16 1.20 -8.37
N VAL A 65 -3.21 1.04 -9.17
CA VAL A 65 -4.51 0.57 -8.69
C VAL A 65 -4.67 -0.89 -9.10
N PRO A 66 -5.52 -1.66 -8.41
CA PRO A 66 -5.76 -3.03 -8.81
C PRO A 66 -6.40 -3.07 -10.20
N PRO A 67 -6.14 -4.12 -10.98
CA PRO A 67 -6.81 -4.27 -12.26
C PRO A 67 -8.32 -4.40 -12.05
N LEU A 68 -9.09 -3.95 -13.02
CA LEU A 68 -10.53 -4.15 -12.96
C LEU A 68 -10.82 -5.64 -12.90
N PRO A 69 -11.70 -6.05 -11.98
CA PRO A 69 -12.02 -7.46 -11.89
C PRO A 69 -12.71 -7.93 -13.16
N TYR A 70 -12.23 -9.02 -13.70
CA TYR A 70 -12.94 -9.73 -14.76
C TYR A 70 -13.00 -11.19 -14.37
N TYR A 71 -14.08 -11.83 -14.76
CA TYR A 71 -14.30 -13.23 -14.41
C TYR A 71 -14.15 -14.07 -15.65
N VAL A 72 -13.21 -15.01 -15.61
CA VAL A 72 -13.14 -16.05 -16.61
C VAL A 72 -14.13 -17.13 -16.19
N ARG A 73 -15.02 -17.47 -17.08
CA ARG A 73 -16.08 -18.44 -16.79
C ARG A 73 -15.49 -19.75 -16.29
N GLY A 74 -15.92 -20.18 -15.13
CA GLY A 74 -15.40 -21.39 -14.50
C GLY A 74 -14.23 -21.16 -13.58
N GLN A 75 -13.74 -19.93 -13.45
CA GLN A 75 -12.58 -19.61 -12.61
C GLN A 75 -12.91 -18.56 -11.55
N GLU A 76 -14.16 -18.33 -11.30
CA GLU A 76 -14.60 -17.29 -10.35
C GLU A 76 -14.16 -17.57 -8.92
N HIS A 77 -13.81 -18.81 -8.62
CA HIS A 77 -13.42 -19.22 -7.28
C HIS A 77 -11.91 -19.36 -7.10
N GLU A 78 -11.15 -19.08 -8.14
CA GLU A 78 -9.70 -19.14 -8.04
C GLU A 78 -9.18 -17.87 -7.37
N VAL A 79 -8.83 -17.96 -6.09
CA VAL A 79 -8.30 -16.83 -5.33
C VAL A 79 -6.86 -17.15 -5.00
N GLY A 80 -5.95 -16.65 -5.83
CA GLY A 80 -4.54 -16.90 -5.64
C GLY A 80 -3.77 -15.81 -4.94
N HIS A 81 -4.41 -14.66 -4.63
CA HIS A 81 -3.74 -13.52 -4.06
C HIS A 81 -4.74 -12.62 -3.36
N LEU A 82 -4.22 -11.70 -2.55
CA LEU A 82 -5.06 -10.70 -1.87
C LEU A 82 -5.65 -9.75 -2.91
N PRO A 83 -6.95 -9.48 -2.85
CA PRO A 83 -7.60 -8.58 -3.80
C PRO A 83 -7.32 -7.12 -3.46
N TYR A 84 -7.61 -6.24 -4.42
CA TYR A 84 -7.63 -4.78 -4.24
C TYR A 84 -6.33 -4.22 -3.71
N GLU A 85 -5.21 -4.58 -4.36
CA GLU A 85 -3.89 -4.06 -4.01
C GLU A 85 -3.68 -2.67 -4.59
N TYR A 86 -3.33 -1.74 -3.71
CA TYR A 86 -2.96 -0.38 -4.10
C TYR A 86 -1.51 -0.14 -3.70
N VAL A 87 -0.73 0.42 -4.61
CA VAL A 87 0.65 0.80 -4.36
C VAL A 87 0.73 2.32 -4.36
N LEU A 88 1.24 2.87 -3.27
CA LEU A 88 1.35 4.32 -3.09
C LEU A 88 2.79 4.70 -2.80
N GLU A 89 3.14 5.95 -3.12
CA GLU A 89 4.44 6.48 -2.76
C GLU A 89 4.30 7.85 -2.14
N ARG A 90 5.30 8.20 -1.35
CA ARG A 90 5.56 9.59 -1.02
C ARG A 90 7.07 9.77 -0.93
N LYS A 91 7.51 11.03 -1.02
CA LYS A 91 8.92 11.37 -0.89
C LYS A 91 9.09 12.20 0.36
N VAL A 92 10.13 11.88 1.12
CA VAL A 92 10.43 12.61 2.35
C VAL A 92 11.85 13.14 2.26
N GLU A 93 12.09 14.27 2.92
CA GLU A 93 13.42 14.86 2.97
C GLU A 93 14.24 14.20 4.06
N VAL A 94 15.49 13.93 3.73
CA VAL A 94 16.49 13.47 4.69
C VAL A 94 17.71 14.37 4.59
N GLN A 95 18.43 14.47 5.67
CA GLN A 95 19.64 15.28 5.72
C GLN A 95 20.89 14.44 5.74
#